data_50f7d69c1c82d4c6850e2791883e1b13
#
_entry.id   50f7d69c1c82d4c6850e2791883e1b13
#
_cell.length_a   1.000
_cell.length_b   1.000
_cell.length_c   1.000
_cell.angle_alpha   90.00
_cell.angle_beta   90.00
_cell.angle_gamma   90.00
#
_symmetry.space_group_name_H-M   'P 1'
#
loop_
_entity.id
_entity.type
_entity.pdbx_description
1 polymer ?
#
loop_
_entity_poly.entity_id
_entity_poly.type
_entity_poly.pdbx_seq_one_letter_code
_entity_poly.pdbx_strand_id
1 'polypeptide(L)'
;MLKRTYLLSGIAVLTALGLMACGSSGSGQTEAKGSVSGNSGTEAAANEESLNFTMALVDNSQSNYYKGAEKIAELVNEATEGKIQLTIQAGGVLGGEADTLDMAIQGDLDIATCANSVLANYIPEMSILDQAFL
;
A
#
# COMPACT_ATOMS: atom_id res chain seq x y z
N MET A 1 9.73 -9.50 -39.36
CA MET A 1 11.16 -9.48 -39.01
C MET A 1 11.56 -8.05 -38.72
N LEU A 2 11.63 -7.62 -37.49
CA LEU A 2 12.18 -6.32 -37.08
C LEU A 2 13.23 -6.55 -36.02
N LYS A 3 14.50 -6.31 -36.40
CA LYS A 3 15.66 -6.37 -35.51
C LYS A 3 15.66 -5.10 -34.65
N ARG A 4 15.53 -5.24 -33.32
CA ARG A 4 15.79 -4.18 -32.35
C ARG A 4 17.28 -4.19 -32.00
N THR A 5 17.96 -3.15 -32.43
CA THR A 5 19.34 -2.85 -32.11
C THR A 5 19.38 -2.19 -30.74
N TYR A 6 20.06 -2.81 -29.76
CA TYR A 6 20.33 -2.21 -28.46
C TYR A 6 21.62 -1.39 -28.56
N LEU A 7 21.48 -0.08 -28.36
CA LEU A 7 22.61 0.83 -28.18
C LEU A 7 23.04 0.78 -26.71
N LEU A 8 24.21 0.21 -26.48
CA LEU A 8 24.94 0.35 -25.20
C LEU A 8 25.55 1.76 -25.16
N SER A 9 25.15 2.56 -24.20
CA SER A 9 25.83 3.81 -23.82
C SER A 9 26.44 3.64 -22.45
N GLY A 10 27.76 3.67 -22.42
CA GLY A 10 28.55 3.53 -21.19
C GLY A 10 28.47 4.79 -20.34
N ILE A 11 28.43 4.60 -19.04
CA ILE A 11 28.57 5.66 -18.03
C ILE A 11 29.82 5.39 -17.21
N ALA A 12 30.71 6.35 -17.28
CA ALA A 12 31.99 6.38 -16.58
C ALA A 12 31.78 6.51 -15.06
N VAL A 13 32.55 5.72 -14.32
CA VAL A 13 32.71 5.76 -12.87
C VAL A 13 33.66 6.91 -12.53
N LEU A 14 33.23 7.81 -11.67
CA LEU A 14 34.10 8.77 -11.03
C LEU A 14 34.09 8.51 -9.52
N THR A 15 35.15 7.85 -9.05
CA THR A 15 35.47 7.66 -7.65
C THR A 15 36.17 8.92 -7.10
N ALA A 16 35.63 9.51 -6.03
CA ALA A 16 36.32 10.47 -5.21
C ALA A 16 36.39 9.95 -3.78
N LEU A 17 37.61 9.55 -3.37
CA LEU A 17 38.00 9.30 -1.97
C LEU A 17 38.07 10.65 -1.24
N GLY A 18 37.42 10.73 -0.08
CA GLY A 18 37.66 11.78 0.91
C GLY A 18 37.71 11.16 2.31
N LEU A 19 38.90 10.86 2.78
CA LEU A 19 39.22 10.61 4.19
C LEU A 19 39.42 11.96 4.90
N MET A 20 38.85 12.10 6.10
CA MET A 20 39.44 12.78 7.28
C MET A 20 38.41 12.66 8.42
N ALA A 21 38.69 12.00 9.44
CA ALA A 21 39.58 12.19 10.61
C ALA A 21 38.82 12.73 11.83
N CYS A 22 38.78 11.87 12.84
CA CYS A 22 38.92 12.10 14.31
C CYS A 22 38.37 13.35 14.97
N GLY A 23 37.64 13.11 16.08
CA GLY A 23 37.57 14.09 17.16
C GLY A 23 36.45 13.83 18.18
N SER A 24 36.73 12.99 19.18
CA SER A 24 36.58 13.19 20.63
C SER A 24 35.27 13.73 21.23
N SER A 25 34.70 12.90 22.11
CA SER A 25 34.13 13.16 23.45
C SER A 25 33.36 14.48 23.70
N GLY A 26 32.15 14.34 24.19
CA GLY A 26 31.44 15.42 24.88
C GLY A 26 30.00 15.06 25.19
N SER A 27 29.75 14.62 26.42
CA SER A 27 28.45 14.53 27.05
C SER A 27 27.77 15.89 27.17
N GLY A 28 26.48 15.98 26.88
CA GLY A 28 25.68 17.18 27.17
C GLY A 28 24.24 17.00 26.73
N GLN A 29 23.37 16.70 27.68
CA GLN A 29 21.92 16.92 27.56
C GLN A 29 21.67 18.40 27.33
N THR A 30 20.75 18.74 26.45
CA THR A 30 19.76 19.80 26.66
C THR A 30 18.71 19.84 25.56
N GLU A 31 17.49 19.88 25.97
CA GLU A 31 16.19 20.16 25.41
C GLU A 31 16.05 20.94 24.10
N ALA A 32 15.09 20.43 23.33
CA ALA A 32 13.99 21.13 22.64
C ALA A 32 14.21 22.54 22.11
N LYS A 33 13.96 22.71 20.82
CA LYS A 33 12.95 23.69 20.36
C LYS A 33 12.72 23.54 18.86
N GLY A 34 11.45 23.30 18.51
CA GLY A 34 11.02 23.26 17.14
C GLY A 34 11.33 24.58 16.40
N SER A 35 11.74 24.45 15.18
CA SER A 35 11.71 25.55 14.22
C SER A 35 10.87 25.08 13.04
N VAL A 36 9.66 25.57 13.01
CA VAL A 36 8.77 25.56 11.85
C VAL A 36 9.38 26.55 10.87
N SER A 37 10.05 26.04 9.84
CA SER A 37 10.40 26.86 8.68
C SER A 37 9.25 26.76 7.68
N GLY A 38 8.42 27.77 7.67
CA GLY A 38 7.46 27.99 6.61
C GLY A 38 8.20 28.21 5.30
N ASN A 39 8.02 27.33 4.36
CA ASN A 39 8.34 27.61 2.97
C ASN A 39 7.06 27.97 2.24
N SER A 40 6.99 29.25 1.92
CA SER A 40 5.92 29.90 1.18
C SER A 40 6.04 29.56 -0.30
N GLY A 41 4.93 29.09 -0.86
CA GLY A 41 4.53 29.40 -2.23
C GLY A 41 5.38 28.87 -3.37
N THR A 42 4.96 27.76 -3.92
CA THR A 42 4.97 27.58 -5.37
C THR A 42 3.65 26.90 -5.71
N GLU A 43 2.80 27.59 -6.43
CA GLU A 43 1.67 27.02 -7.14
C GLU A 43 2.24 25.95 -8.09
N ALA A 44 2.30 24.73 -7.61
CA ALA A 44 2.46 23.57 -8.47
C ALA A 44 1.07 23.20 -8.96
N ALA A 45 0.90 23.20 -10.27
CA ALA A 45 -0.24 22.61 -10.95
C ALA A 45 -0.64 21.34 -10.23
N ALA A 46 -1.90 21.21 -9.84
CA ALA A 46 -2.46 20.06 -9.20
C ALA A 46 -2.24 18.84 -10.13
N ASN A 47 -1.16 18.15 -9.89
CA ASN A 47 -1.02 16.78 -10.31
C ASN A 47 -1.95 16.04 -9.35
N GLU A 48 -3.17 15.72 -9.78
CA GLU A 48 -4.14 14.99 -8.98
C GLU A 48 -3.53 13.60 -8.74
N GLU A 49 -2.93 13.46 -7.57
CA GLU A 49 -2.24 12.24 -7.14
C GLU A 49 -3.30 11.14 -7.02
N SER A 50 -3.21 10.13 -7.89
CA SER A 50 -4.10 8.97 -7.80
C SER A 50 -3.73 8.16 -6.57
N LEU A 51 -4.73 7.78 -5.78
CA LEU A 51 -4.59 6.91 -4.62
C LEU A 51 -4.73 5.46 -5.08
N ASN A 52 -3.78 4.63 -4.69
CA ASN A 52 -3.81 3.20 -4.97
C ASN A 52 -4.02 2.43 -3.68
N PHE A 53 -5.07 1.62 -3.63
CA PHE A 53 -5.38 0.73 -2.52
C PHE A 53 -5.19 -0.73 -2.95
N THR A 54 -4.71 -1.55 -2.03
CA THR A 54 -4.53 -2.98 -2.24
C THR A 54 -5.65 -3.75 -1.54
N MET A 55 -6.32 -4.60 -2.29
CA MET A 55 -7.36 -5.51 -1.79
C MET A 55 -6.84 -6.95 -1.81
N ALA A 56 -6.82 -7.62 -0.67
CA ALA A 56 -6.50 -9.05 -0.58
C ALA A 56 -7.74 -9.92 -0.72
N LEU A 57 -7.60 -10.99 -1.47
CA LEU A 57 -8.63 -11.99 -1.70
C LEU A 57 -8.00 -13.40 -1.68
N VAL A 58 -8.49 -14.28 -0.81
CA VAL A 58 -8.00 -15.65 -0.72
C VAL A 58 -8.44 -16.50 -1.90
N ASP A 59 -9.61 -16.19 -2.45
CA ASP A 59 -10.16 -16.86 -3.62
C ASP A 59 -9.31 -16.62 -4.87
N ASN A 60 -9.34 -17.63 -5.77
CA ASN A 60 -8.66 -17.51 -7.05
C ASN A 60 -9.41 -16.60 -8.04
N SER A 61 -8.74 -16.23 -9.12
CA SER A 61 -9.27 -15.32 -10.15
C SER A 61 -10.47 -15.86 -10.94
N GLN A 62 -10.85 -17.12 -10.77
CA GLN A 62 -12.03 -17.70 -11.40
C GLN A 62 -13.28 -17.63 -10.50
N SER A 63 -13.13 -17.27 -9.25
CA SER A 63 -14.21 -17.21 -8.28
C SER A 63 -15.18 -16.06 -8.57
N ASN A 64 -16.41 -16.18 -8.06
CA ASN A 64 -17.37 -15.10 -8.13
C ASN A 64 -16.99 -13.92 -7.21
N TYR A 65 -16.25 -14.19 -6.13
CA TYR A 65 -15.70 -13.16 -5.25
C TYR A 65 -14.70 -12.27 -5.99
N TYR A 66 -13.80 -12.89 -6.78
CA TYR A 66 -12.86 -12.14 -7.62
C TYR A 66 -13.57 -11.25 -8.64
N LYS A 67 -14.57 -11.79 -9.34
CA LYS A 67 -15.39 -11.01 -10.30
C LYS A 67 -16.12 -9.84 -9.62
N GLY A 68 -16.57 -10.07 -8.39
CA GLY A 68 -17.17 -9.00 -7.57
C GLY A 68 -16.16 -7.92 -7.21
N ALA A 69 -14.95 -8.30 -6.81
CA ALA A 69 -13.87 -7.38 -6.51
C ALA A 69 -13.43 -6.57 -7.75
N GLU A 70 -13.32 -7.22 -8.92
CA GLU A 70 -13.06 -6.50 -10.18
C GLU A 70 -14.14 -5.45 -10.48
N LYS A 71 -15.42 -5.81 -10.26
CA LYS A 71 -16.51 -4.86 -10.49
C LYS A 71 -16.50 -3.70 -9.50
N ILE A 72 -16.13 -3.95 -8.25
CA ILE A 72 -15.94 -2.88 -7.26
C ILE A 72 -14.79 -1.97 -7.70
N ALA A 73 -13.66 -2.52 -8.13
CA ALA A 73 -12.51 -1.74 -8.59
C ALA A 73 -12.87 -0.86 -9.80
N GLU A 74 -13.61 -1.40 -10.77
CA GLU A 74 -14.12 -0.67 -11.92
C GLU A 74 -15.02 0.49 -11.50
N LEU A 75 -16.03 0.22 -10.65
CA LEU A 75 -16.99 1.23 -10.20
C LEU A 75 -16.33 2.35 -9.37
N VAL A 76 -15.38 2.00 -8.52
CA VAL A 76 -14.63 2.98 -7.73
C VAL A 76 -13.77 3.87 -8.65
N ASN A 77 -13.10 3.26 -9.61
CA ASN A 77 -12.29 4.00 -10.59
C ASN A 77 -13.17 4.96 -11.42
N GLU A 78 -14.31 4.49 -11.92
CA GLU A 78 -15.27 5.32 -12.67
C GLU A 78 -15.83 6.45 -11.80
N ALA A 79 -16.30 6.13 -10.58
CA ALA A 79 -16.94 7.10 -9.68
C ALA A 79 -15.97 8.19 -9.20
N THR A 80 -14.67 7.90 -9.18
CA THR A 80 -13.62 8.83 -8.76
C THR A 80 -12.87 9.47 -9.93
N GLU A 81 -13.33 9.23 -11.16
CA GLU A 81 -12.66 9.73 -12.37
C GLU A 81 -11.18 9.32 -12.45
N GLY A 82 -10.87 8.09 -11.98
CA GLY A 82 -9.52 7.54 -11.95
C GLY A 82 -8.66 7.97 -10.76
N LYS A 83 -9.18 8.75 -9.82
CA LYS A 83 -8.42 9.21 -8.64
C LYS A 83 -8.19 8.11 -7.62
N ILE A 84 -9.04 7.08 -7.58
CA ILE A 84 -8.86 5.91 -6.73
C ILE A 84 -8.77 4.66 -7.60
N GLN A 85 -7.72 3.89 -7.37
CA GLN A 85 -7.49 2.62 -8.04
C GLN A 85 -7.38 1.50 -7.00
N LEU A 86 -7.98 0.35 -7.29
CA LEU A 86 -7.87 -0.84 -6.45
C LEU A 86 -7.05 -1.91 -7.16
N THR A 87 -5.99 -2.36 -6.51
CA THR A 87 -5.18 -3.49 -6.95
C THR A 87 -5.62 -4.75 -6.21
N ILE A 88 -6.07 -5.78 -6.93
CA ILE A 88 -6.58 -7.02 -6.34
C ILE A 88 -5.47 -8.06 -6.28
N GLN A 89 -5.12 -8.51 -5.07
CA GLN A 89 -4.20 -9.60 -4.78
C GLN A 89 -5.00 -10.87 -4.47
N ALA A 90 -5.24 -11.67 -5.50
CA ALA A 90 -6.08 -12.86 -5.41
C ALA A 90 -5.28 -14.16 -5.22
N GLY A 91 -5.96 -15.24 -4.83
CA GLY A 91 -5.36 -16.56 -4.71
C GLY A 91 -4.56 -16.78 -3.43
N GLY A 92 -4.81 -15.98 -2.40
CA GLY A 92 -4.14 -16.13 -1.11
C GLY A 92 -2.64 -15.80 -1.13
N VAL A 93 -2.18 -14.99 -2.08
CA VAL A 93 -0.76 -14.62 -2.22
C VAL A 93 -0.23 -13.82 -1.02
N LEU A 94 -1.10 -13.17 -0.28
CA LEU A 94 -0.78 -12.44 0.96
C LEU A 94 -1.07 -13.24 2.23
N GLY A 95 -1.46 -14.50 2.11
CA GLY A 95 -1.83 -15.37 3.22
C GLY A 95 -3.31 -15.76 3.24
N GLY A 96 -3.76 -16.36 4.34
CA GLY A 96 -5.16 -16.70 4.57
C GLY A 96 -6.00 -15.51 5.01
N GLU A 97 -7.31 -15.72 5.20
CA GLU A 97 -8.25 -14.66 5.60
C GLU A 97 -7.85 -14.02 6.94
N ALA A 98 -7.39 -14.81 7.92
CA ALA A 98 -6.93 -14.30 9.20
C ALA A 98 -5.66 -13.47 9.04
N ASP A 99 -4.69 -13.95 8.24
CA ASP A 99 -3.44 -13.24 8.02
C ASP A 99 -3.68 -11.86 7.36
N THR A 100 -4.52 -11.84 6.33
CA THR A 100 -4.85 -10.60 5.61
C THR A 100 -5.67 -9.64 6.46
N LEU A 101 -6.51 -10.16 7.36
CA LEU A 101 -7.26 -9.34 8.32
C LEU A 101 -6.32 -8.73 9.37
N ASP A 102 -5.35 -9.49 9.86
CA ASP A 102 -4.30 -8.97 10.76
C ASP A 102 -3.48 -7.87 10.08
N MET A 103 -3.09 -8.05 8.82
CA MET A 103 -2.39 -7.00 8.04
C MET A 103 -3.24 -5.73 7.90
N ALA A 104 -4.55 -5.87 7.66
CA ALA A 104 -5.44 -4.72 7.57
C ALA A 104 -5.59 -3.99 8.90
N ILE A 105 -5.68 -4.71 10.02
CA ILE A 105 -5.74 -4.13 11.37
C ILE A 105 -4.44 -3.37 11.71
N GLN A 106 -3.29 -3.87 11.25
CA GLN A 106 -1.98 -3.25 11.46
C GLN A 106 -1.72 -2.08 10.51
N GLY A 107 -2.52 -1.92 9.45
CA GLY A 107 -2.36 -0.88 8.44
C GLY A 107 -1.39 -1.23 7.31
N ASP A 108 -0.97 -2.50 7.22
CA ASP A 108 -0.09 -3.01 6.15
C ASP A 108 -0.87 -3.38 4.88
N LEU A 109 -2.19 -3.46 4.98
CA LEU A 109 -3.12 -3.74 3.88
C LEU A 109 -4.32 -2.80 3.97
N ASP A 110 -4.80 -2.31 2.84
CA ASP A 110 -5.90 -1.34 2.81
C ASP A 110 -7.26 -2.03 2.94
N ILE A 111 -7.45 -3.16 2.26
CA ILE A 111 -8.73 -3.87 2.20
C ILE A 111 -8.50 -5.38 2.31
N ALA A 112 -9.06 -6.00 3.34
CA ALA A 112 -9.13 -7.45 3.47
C ALA A 112 -10.55 -7.96 3.17
N THR A 113 -10.65 -9.10 2.52
CA THR A 113 -11.91 -9.85 2.39
C THR A 113 -11.84 -11.09 3.24
N CYS A 114 -12.87 -11.36 4.03
CA CYS A 114 -12.92 -12.55 4.86
C CYS A 114 -14.36 -13.04 5.06
N ALA A 115 -14.51 -14.31 5.40
CA ALA A 115 -15.77 -14.87 5.83
C ALA A 115 -16.19 -14.24 7.18
N ASN A 116 -17.51 -14.12 7.41
CA ASN A 116 -18.01 -13.58 8.68
C ASN A 116 -17.54 -14.39 9.89
N SER A 117 -17.42 -15.70 9.77
CA SER A 117 -16.92 -16.60 10.83
C SER A 117 -15.47 -16.29 11.24
N VAL A 118 -14.63 -15.82 10.31
CA VAL A 118 -13.27 -15.35 10.60
C VAL A 118 -13.33 -14.00 11.31
N LEU A 119 -14.13 -13.08 10.80
CA LEU A 119 -14.30 -11.75 11.38
C LEU A 119 -14.86 -11.81 12.81
N ALA A 120 -15.74 -12.77 13.11
CA ALA A 120 -16.31 -12.97 14.44
C ALA A 120 -15.26 -13.35 15.51
N ASN A 121 -14.07 -13.82 15.13
CA ASN A 121 -12.98 -14.05 16.08
C ASN A 121 -12.34 -12.72 16.55
N TYR A 122 -12.48 -11.67 15.79
CA TYR A 122 -11.97 -10.33 16.11
C TYR A 122 -13.07 -9.43 16.69
N ILE A 123 -14.28 -9.56 16.16
CA ILE A 123 -15.46 -8.80 16.56
C ILE A 123 -16.58 -9.81 16.88
N PRO A 124 -16.69 -10.28 18.15
CA PRO A 124 -17.62 -11.34 18.51
C PRO A 124 -19.09 -11.02 18.17
N GLU A 125 -19.47 -9.76 18.14
CA GLU A 125 -20.83 -9.31 17.81
C GLU A 125 -21.22 -9.68 16.37
N MET A 126 -20.24 -9.82 15.49
CA MET A 126 -20.47 -10.23 14.09
C MET A 126 -21.03 -11.65 13.98
N SER A 127 -20.88 -12.48 15.01
CA SER A 127 -21.46 -13.84 15.05
C SER A 127 -22.99 -13.85 14.92
N ILE A 128 -23.65 -12.71 15.16
CA ILE A 128 -25.09 -12.60 14.98
C ILE A 128 -25.52 -12.85 13.52
N LEU A 129 -24.64 -12.52 12.56
CA LEU A 129 -24.91 -12.72 11.12
C LEU A 129 -24.86 -14.20 10.71
N ASP A 130 -24.30 -15.07 11.55
CA ASP A 130 -24.23 -16.53 11.32
C ASP A 130 -25.42 -17.25 11.96
N GLN A 131 -26.33 -16.55 12.63
CA GLN A 131 -27.49 -17.14 13.26
C GLN A 131 -28.53 -17.55 12.21
N ALA A 132 -28.99 -18.80 12.29
CA ALA A 132 -30.12 -19.24 11.50
C ALA A 132 -31.37 -18.49 11.94
N PHE A 133 -32.18 -18.03 11.00
CA PHE A 133 -33.47 -17.36 11.25
C PHE A 133 -33.38 -15.92 11.79
N LEU A 134 -32.43 -15.14 11.31
CA LEU A 134 -32.45 -13.68 11.45
C LEU A 134 -33.41 -13.05 10.45
#